data_170dc4c060d4d76714791c927fb40c43
#
_entry.id   170dc4c060d4d76714791c927fb40c43
#
_cell.length_a   1.000
_cell.length_b   1.000
_cell.length_c   1.000
_cell.angle_alpha   90.00
_cell.angle_beta   90.00
_cell.angle_gamma   90.00
#
_symmetry.space_group_name_H-M   'P 1'
#
loop_
_entity.id
_entity.type
_entity.pdbx_description
1 polymer ?
#
loop_
_entity_poly.entity_id
_entity_poly.type
_entity_poly.pdbx_seq_one_letter_code
_entity_poly.pdbx_strand_id
1 'polypeptide(L)'
;MTWFILSLIAILFWSGSDLFSKLGSRPDDKYSHWKMVMAVGVVMGAHAFFLIATGTPFSISDIVTYLPASAMYILSMILGYAGLRYIELSISSPICNSSGALVAVLAILFDGIAGYSPLALFAVALVCVRSEEHTSELQSPT
;
A
#
# COMPACT_ATOMS: atom_id res chain seq x y z
N MET A 1 24.86 0.78 -5.94
CA MET A 1 24.51 1.72 -4.84
C MET A 1 23.30 2.60 -5.14
N THR A 2 22.99 2.89 -6.39
CA THR A 2 21.81 3.72 -6.77
C THR A 2 20.46 3.15 -6.34
N TRP A 3 20.25 1.84 -6.46
CA TRP A 3 19.00 1.20 -6.05
C TRP A 3 18.71 1.36 -4.55
N PHE A 4 19.73 1.32 -3.69
CA PHE A 4 19.57 1.48 -2.23
C PHE A 4 19.12 2.90 -1.87
N ILE A 5 19.73 3.92 -2.50
CA ILE A 5 19.34 5.33 -2.32
C ILE A 5 17.91 5.56 -2.80
N LEU A 6 17.56 5.01 -3.97
CA LEU A 6 16.19 5.09 -4.50
C LEU A 6 15.17 4.42 -3.57
N SER A 7 15.53 3.28 -2.96
CA SER A 7 14.66 2.61 -1.97
C SER A 7 14.46 3.46 -0.72
N LEU A 8 15.50 4.10 -0.19
CA LEU A 8 15.38 5.01 0.94
C LEU A 8 14.48 6.22 0.63
N ILE A 9 14.65 6.81 -0.56
CA ILE A 9 13.80 7.90 -1.02
C ILE A 9 12.34 7.42 -1.13
N ALA A 10 12.11 6.25 -1.69
CA ALA A 10 10.77 5.67 -1.80
C ALA A 10 10.11 5.45 -0.43
N ILE A 11 10.87 4.97 0.56
CA ILE A 11 10.38 4.79 1.95
C ILE A 11 9.98 6.14 2.56
N LEU A 12 10.78 7.19 2.37
CA LEU A 12 10.46 8.53 2.87
C LEU A 12 9.17 9.07 2.25
N PHE A 13 9.01 8.96 0.93
CA PHE A 13 7.79 9.40 0.26
C PHE A 13 6.57 8.57 0.67
N TRP A 14 6.74 7.25 0.83
CA TRP A 14 5.66 6.36 1.29
C TRP A 14 5.21 6.71 2.71
N SER A 15 6.16 6.87 3.64
CA SER A 15 5.86 7.27 5.02
C SER A 15 5.21 8.65 5.09
N GLY A 16 5.65 9.60 4.26
CA GLY A 16 5.02 10.91 4.13
C GLY A 16 3.58 10.78 3.63
N SER A 17 3.33 9.94 2.63
CA SER A 17 1.99 9.67 2.11
C SER A 17 1.07 9.10 3.20
N ASP A 18 1.54 8.15 4.00
CA ASP A 18 0.79 7.57 5.11
C ASP A 18 0.40 8.64 6.16
N LEU A 19 1.36 9.51 6.51
CA LEU A 19 1.14 10.61 7.45
C LEU A 19 0.05 11.58 6.92
N PHE A 20 0.17 12.03 5.68
CA PHE A 20 -0.81 12.93 5.06
C PHE A 20 -2.18 12.25 4.91
N SER A 21 -2.21 10.96 4.62
CA SER A 21 -3.43 10.18 4.55
C SER A 21 -4.15 10.13 5.90
N LYS A 22 -3.39 9.97 7.00
CA LYS A 22 -3.94 10.03 8.35
C LYS A 22 -4.47 11.43 8.70
N LEU A 23 -3.70 12.47 8.40
CA LEU A 23 -4.11 13.86 8.64
C LEU A 23 -5.37 14.25 7.84
N GLY A 24 -5.53 13.70 6.65
CA GLY A 24 -6.70 13.90 5.81
C GLY A 24 -7.92 13.07 6.22
N SER A 25 -7.72 11.94 6.89
CA SER A 25 -8.78 11.01 7.30
C SER A 25 -9.30 11.36 8.70
N ARG A 26 -10.15 12.38 8.79
CA ARG A 26 -10.66 12.90 10.07
C ARG A 26 -11.94 12.18 10.52
N PRO A 27 -12.07 11.81 11.81
CA PRO A 27 -13.29 11.17 12.32
C PRO A 27 -14.50 12.12 12.37
N ASP A 28 -14.28 13.43 12.58
CA ASP A 28 -15.29 14.48 12.60
C ASP A 28 -15.90 14.81 11.23
N ASP A 29 -15.18 14.51 10.14
CA ASP A 29 -15.66 14.69 8.77
C ASP A 29 -16.15 13.35 8.19
N LYS A 30 -17.47 13.19 8.09
CA LYS A 30 -18.12 11.98 7.54
C LYS A 30 -17.59 11.58 6.16
N TYR A 31 -17.19 12.54 5.36
CA TYR A 31 -16.76 12.33 3.96
C TYR A 31 -15.25 12.42 3.76
N SER A 32 -14.45 12.47 4.83
CA SER A 32 -12.99 12.63 4.73
C SER A 32 -12.33 11.54 3.87
N HIS A 33 -12.73 10.28 4.02
CA HIS A 33 -12.22 9.16 3.22
C HIS A 33 -12.51 9.33 1.72
N TRP A 34 -13.70 9.80 1.34
CA TRP A 34 -14.02 10.10 -0.05
C TRP A 34 -13.17 11.24 -0.62
N LYS A 35 -12.98 12.31 0.17
CA LYS A 35 -12.12 13.43 -0.22
C LYS A 35 -10.68 12.96 -0.47
N MET A 36 -10.15 12.06 0.38
CA MET A 36 -8.83 11.49 0.21
C MET A 36 -8.73 10.65 -1.08
N VAL A 37 -9.69 9.76 -1.33
CA VAL A 37 -9.71 8.96 -2.56
C VAL A 37 -9.79 9.86 -3.80
N MET A 38 -10.64 10.89 -3.78
CA MET A 38 -10.76 11.84 -4.89
C MET A 38 -9.46 12.63 -5.12
N ALA A 39 -8.81 13.09 -4.05
CA ALA A 39 -7.54 13.81 -4.15
C ALA A 39 -6.45 12.94 -4.79
N VAL A 40 -6.30 11.69 -4.33
CA VAL A 40 -5.36 10.73 -4.93
C VAL A 40 -5.73 10.45 -6.38
N GLY A 41 -7.02 10.24 -6.67
CA GLY A 41 -7.51 10.01 -8.04
C GLY A 41 -7.19 11.15 -9.00
N VAL A 42 -7.32 12.40 -8.55
CA VAL A 42 -6.95 13.59 -9.34
C VAL A 42 -5.45 13.61 -9.63
N VAL A 43 -4.61 13.37 -8.62
CA VAL A 43 -3.16 13.36 -8.80
C VAL A 43 -2.72 12.23 -9.74
N MET A 44 -3.24 11.03 -9.54
CA MET A 44 -2.93 9.89 -10.41
C MET A 44 -3.46 10.10 -11.84
N GLY A 45 -4.64 10.67 -11.99
CA GLY A 45 -5.21 11.02 -13.30
C GLY A 45 -4.37 12.07 -14.03
N ALA A 46 -3.93 13.11 -13.34
CA ALA A 46 -3.04 14.12 -13.90
C ALA A 46 -1.70 13.51 -14.33
N HIS A 47 -1.13 12.60 -13.54
CA HIS A 47 0.09 11.87 -13.89
C HIS A 47 -0.12 10.98 -15.12
N ALA A 48 -1.23 10.23 -15.19
CA ALA A 48 -1.56 9.40 -16.34
C ALA A 48 -1.72 10.25 -17.62
N PHE A 49 -2.40 11.40 -17.52
CA PHE A 49 -2.52 12.34 -18.63
C PHE A 49 -1.17 12.87 -19.10
N PHE A 50 -0.28 13.21 -18.15
CA PHE A 50 1.08 13.64 -18.49
C PHE A 50 1.86 12.53 -19.23
N LEU A 51 1.76 11.28 -18.80
CA LEU A 51 2.43 10.15 -19.48
C LEU A 51 1.92 9.96 -20.91
N ILE A 52 0.60 10.05 -21.12
CA ILE A 52 0.02 9.96 -22.47
C ILE A 52 0.49 11.13 -23.33
N ALA A 53 0.51 12.34 -22.78
CA ALA A 53 0.97 13.54 -23.51
C ALA A 53 2.47 13.49 -23.87
N THR A 54 3.27 12.79 -23.10
CA THR A 54 4.71 12.56 -23.38
C THR A 54 5.00 11.39 -24.33
N GLY A 55 3.94 10.76 -24.88
CA GLY A 55 4.06 9.74 -25.92
C GLY A 55 4.12 8.30 -25.42
N THR A 56 3.72 8.04 -24.17
CA THR A 56 3.56 6.67 -23.70
C THR A 56 2.43 5.99 -24.49
N PRO A 57 2.67 4.82 -25.12
CA PRO A 57 1.64 4.12 -25.86
C PRO A 57 0.47 3.75 -24.94
N PHE A 58 -0.74 4.04 -25.40
CA PHE A 58 -1.97 3.82 -24.67
C PHE A 58 -2.99 3.10 -25.55
N SER A 59 -3.59 2.04 -25.01
CA SER A 59 -4.68 1.32 -25.68
C SER A 59 -5.93 1.25 -24.79
N ILE A 60 -7.09 1.39 -25.41
CA ILE A 60 -8.37 1.21 -24.69
C ILE A 60 -8.51 -0.22 -24.17
N SER A 61 -7.92 -1.21 -24.86
CA SER A 61 -7.85 -2.61 -24.39
C SER A 61 -7.18 -2.75 -23.05
N ASP A 62 -6.17 -1.91 -22.76
CA ASP A 62 -5.45 -1.95 -21.48
C ASP A 62 -6.38 -1.55 -20.31
N ILE A 63 -7.28 -0.58 -20.53
CA ILE A 63 -8.28 -0.20 -19.52
C ILE A 63 -9.16 -1.40 -19.17
N VAL A 64 -9.67 -2.12 -20.16
CA VAL A 64 -10.57 -3.25 -19.93
C VAL A 64 -9.84 -4.38 -19.20
N THR A 65 -8.61 -4.65 -19.59
CA THR A 65 -7.78 -5.70 -19.00
C THR A 65 -7.47 -5.41 -17.52
N TYR A 66 -7.15 -4.15 -17.19
CA TYR A 66 -6.79 -3.74 -15.82
C TYR A 66 -7.98 -3.29 -14.97
N LEU A 67 -9.19 -3.21 -15.54
CA LEU A 67 -10.39 -2.74 -14.81
C LEU A 67 -10.65 -3.52 -13.52
N PRO A 68 -10.60 -4.87 -13.47
CA PRO A 68 -10.84 -5.61 -12.24
C PRO A 68 -9.81 -5.29 -11.15
N ALA A 69 -8.53 -5.24 -11.51
CA ALA A 69 -7.45 -4.90 -10.58
C ALA A 69 -7.60 -3.46 -10.06
N SER A 70 -7.92 -2.51 -10.94
CA SER A 70 -8.15 -1.12 -10.57
C SER A 70 -9.36 -0.94 -9.65
N ALA A 71 -10.45 -1.66 -9.90
CA ALA A 71 -11.64 -1.63 -9.05
C ALA A 71 -11.33 -2.16 -7.63
N MET A 72 -10.60 -3.27 -7.53
CA MET A 72 -10.17 -3.82 -6.23
C MET A 72 -9.21 -2.87 -5.51
N TYR A 73 -8.31 -2.21 -6.24
CA TYR A 73 -7.39 -1.22 -5.67
C TYR A 73 -8.15 -0.02 -5.09
N ILE A 74 -9.10 0.55 -5.84
CA ILE A 74 -9.93 1.68 -5.38
C ILE A 74 -10.75 1.27 -4.15
N LEU A 75 -11.34 0.08 -4.15
CA LEU A 75 -12.08 -0.44 -3.00
C LEU A 75 -11.18 -0.57 -1.76
N SER A 76 -9.98 -1.10 -1.93
CA SER A 76 -8.98 -1.20 -0.86
C SER A 76 -8.60 0.18 -0.30
N MET A 77 -8.41 1.19 -1.15
CA MET A 77 -8.12 2.56 -0.72
C MET A 77 -9.28 3.17 0.08
N ILE A 78 -10.52 3.00 -0.39
CA ILE A 78 -11.73 3.50 0.31
C ILE A 78 -11.79 2.90 1.71
N LEU A 79 -11.63 1.58 1.83
CA LEU A 79 -11.64 0.88 3.11
C LEU A 79 -10.47 1.30 4.00
N GLY A 80 -9.27 1.45 3.44
CA GLY A 80 -8.09 1.91 4.15
C GLY A 80 -8.28 3.31 4.74
N TYR A 81 -8.72 4.28 3.94
CA TYR A 81 -8.98 5.64 4.45
C TYR A 81 -10.16 5.71 5.41
N ALA A 82 -11.19 4.86 5.23
CA ALA A 82 -12.26 4.74 6.20
C ALA A 82 -11.74 4.19 7.54
N GLY A 83 -10.85 3.20 7.51
CA GLY A 83 -10.20 2.64 8.70
C GLY A 83 -9.32 3.67 9.43
N LEU A 84 -8.51 4.43 8.68
CA LEU A 84 -7.62 5.47 9.24
C LEU A 84 -8.35 6.57 10.01
N ARG A 85 -9.66 6.74 9.84
CA ARG A 85 -10.47 7.67 10.65
C ARG A 85 -10.54 7.25 12.11
N TYR A 86 -10.51 5.96 12.38
CA TYR A 86 -10.77 5.38 13.71
C TYR A 86 -9.53 4.71 14.30
N ILE A 87 -8.61 4.25 13.47
CA ILE A 87 -7.42 3.51 13.87
C ILE A 87 -6.20 4.45 13.84
N GLU A 88 -5.32 4.32 14.83
CA GLU A 88 -4.06 5.06 14.84
C GLU A 88 -3.12 4.58 13.72
N LEU A 89 -2.32 5.51 13.20
CA LEU A 89 -1.38 5.21 12.12
C LEU A 89 -0.30 4.20 12.56
N SER A 90 0.10 4.24 13.82
CA SER A 90 1.04 3.30 14.44
C SER A 90 0.60 1.85 14.33
N ILE A 91 -0.73 1.62 14.30
CA ILE A 91 -1.34 0.29 14.17
C ILE A 91 -1.61 -0.03 12.69
N SER A 92 -2.20 0.93 11.98
CA SER A 92 -2.66 0.71 10.60
C SER A 92 -1.50 0.53 9.63
N SER A 93 -0.42 1.30 9.76
CA SER A 93 0.70 1.27 8.81
C SER A 93 1.45 -0.07 8.81
N PRO A 94 1.82 -0.68 9.96
CA PRO A 94 2.42 -2.03 9.98
C PRO A 94 1.50 -3.10 9.36
N ILE A 95 0.20 -3.05 9.65
CA ILE A 95 -0.77 -4.02 9.10
C ILE A 95 -0.86 -3.90 7.58
N CYS A 96 -0.99 -2.69 7.06
CA CYS A 96 -1.03 -2.47 5.61
C CYS A 96 0.28 -2.88 4.91
N ASN A 97 1.43 -2.60 5.54
CA ASN A 97 2.73 -2.94 4.99
C ASN A 97 3.07 -4.44 5.11
N SER A 98 2.39 -5.20 5.97
CA SER A 98 2.53 -6.66 6.05
C SER A 98 1.93 -7.39 4.83
N SER A 99 1.12 -6.71 4.03
CA SER A 99 0.56 -7.26 2.78
C SER A 99 1.63 -7.74 1.80
N GLY A 100 2.79 -7.07 1.76
CA GLY A 100 3.95 -7.51 0.98
C GLY A 100 4.50 -8.87 1.41
N ALA A 101 4.52 -9.14 2.71
CA ALA A 101 4.91 -10.45 3.24
C ALA A 101 3.89 -11.53 2.86
N LEU A 102 2.59 -11.22 2.93
CA LEU A 102 1.54 -12.14 2.51
C LEU A 102 1.65 -12.48 1.00
N VAL A 103 1.90 -11.48 0.16
CA VAL A 103 2.12 -11.70 -1.28
C VAL A 103 3.35 -12.58 -1.51
N ALA A 104 4.45 -12.36 -0.78
CA ALA A 104 5.64 -13.19 -0.88
C ALA A 104 5.39 -14.64 -0.45
N VAL A 105 4.63 -14.86 0.63
CA VAL A 105 4.23 -16.20 1.07
C VAL A 105 3.37 -16.89 0.00
N LEU A 106 2.40 -16.18 -0.58
CA LEU A 106 1.58 -16.73 -1.66
C LEU A 106 2.42 -17.07 -2.90
N ALA A 107 3.34 -16.19 -3.29
CA ALA A 107 4.24 -16.45 -4.40
C ALA A 107 5.11 -17.70 -4.16
N ILE A 108 5.64 -17.89 -2.95
CA ILE A 108 6.39 -19.10 -2.57
C ILE A 108 5.50 -20.35 -2.67
N LEU A 109 4.22 -20.26 -2.27
CA LEU A 109 3.29 -21.38 -2.33
C LEU A 109 2.95 -21.77 -3.78
N PHE A 110 2.84 -20.81 -4.69
CA PHE A 110 2.49 -21.06 -6.10
C PHE A 110 3.70 -21.39 -6.96
N ASP A 111 4.82 -20.68 -6.79
CA ASP A 111 6.01 -20.80 -7.62
C ASP A 111 7.09 -21.74 -7.03
N GLY A 112 6.92 -22.11 -5.76
CA GLY A 112 7.88 -22.94 -5.02
C GLY A 112 9.08 -22.16 -4.46
N ILE A 113 9.78 -22.76 -3.51
CA ILE A 113 10.90 -22.15 -2.77
C ILE A 113 12.18 -22.02 -3.63
N ALA A 114 12.31 -22.82 -4.68
CA ALA A 114 13.56 -22.98 -5.43
C ALA A 114 14.09 -21.70 -6.11
N GLY A 115 13.26 -20.70 -6.32
CA GLY A 115 13.63 -19.42 -6.93
C GLY A 115 14.07 -18.32 -5.96
N TYR A 116 13.95 -18.54 -4.65
CA TYR A 116 14.18 -17.50 -3.64
C TYR A 116 15.49 -17.71 -2.90
N SER A 117 16.23 -16.62 -2.67
CA SER A 117 17.46 -16.68 -1.85
C SER A 117 17.11 -16.90 -0.38
N PRO A 118 17.97 -17.58 0.41
CA PRO A 118 17.76 -17.76 1.84
C PRO A 118 17.58 -16.44 2.60
N LEU A 119 18.24 -15.39 2.14
CA LEU A 119 18.12 -14.04 2.71
C LEU A 119 16.73 -13.44 2.47
N ALA A 120 16.14 -13.66 1.30
CA ALA A 120 14.78 -13.20 1.00
C ALA A 120 13.74 -13.92 1.87
N LEU A 121 13.88 -15.24 2.03
CA LEU A 121 13.02 -16.05 2.92
C LEU A 121 13.12 -15.59 4.37
N PHE A 122 14.34 -15.32 4.86
CA PHE A 122 14.56 -14.78 6.19
C PHE A 122 13.92 -13.40 6.37
N ALA A 123 14.05 -12.51 5.39
CA ALA A 123 13.42 -11.19 5.42
C ALA A 123 11.88 -11.27 5.49
N VAL A 124 11.26 -12.16 4.71
CA VAL A 124 9.80 -12.41 4.76
C VAL A 124 9.39 -12.91 6.14
N ALA A 125 10.10 -13.91 6.69
CA ALA A 125 9.82 -14.43 8.02
C ALA A 125 9.93 -13.34 9.10
N LEU A 126 10.93 -12.48 9.03
CA LEU A 126 11.14 -11.38 9.97
C LEU A 126 10.02 -10.33 9.92
N VAL A 127 9.51 -10.01 8.73
CA VAL A 127 8.37 -9.11 8.57
C VAL A 127 7.09 -9.73 9.14
N CYS A 128 6.86 -11.03 8.93
CA CYS A 128 5.72 -11.74 9.50
C CYS A 128 5.74 -11.73 11.03
N VAL A 129 6.88 -12.06 11.66
CA VAL A 129 7.04 -12.07 13.13
C VAL A 129 6.81 -10.68 13.71
N ARG A 130 7.39 -9.64 13.10
CA ARG A 130 7.21 -8.27 13.59
C ARG A 130 5.76 -7.78 13.49
N SER A 131 5.02 -8.24 12.51
CA SER A 131 3.58 -7.94 12.37
C SER A 131 2.77 -8.56 13.51
N GLU A 132 3.13 -9.75 13.99
CA GLU A 132 2.46 -10.42 15.10
C GLU A 132 2.76 -9.76 16.46
N GLU A 133 4.00 -9.32 16.71
CA GLU A 133 4.37 -8.65 17.96
C GLU A 133 3.55 -7.38 18.18
N HIS A 134 3.39 -6.54 17.16
CA HIS A 134 2.58 -5.33 17.25
C HIS A 134 1.09 -5.62 17.50
N THR A 135 0.58 -6.74 16.98
CA THR A 135 -0.83 -7.12 17.18
C THR A 135 -1.07 -7.64 18.60
N SER A 136 -0.10 -8.35 19.19
CA SER A 136 -0.19 -8.92 20.54
C SER A 136 -0.04 -7.87 21.64
N GLU A 137 0.80 -6.86 21.48
CA GLU A 137 0.94 -5.75 22.43
C GLU A 137 -0.35 -4.92 22.58
N LEU A 138 -1.12 -4.79 21.48
CA LEU A 138 -2.39 -4.07 21.47
C LEU A 138 -3.56 -4.85 22.10
N GLN A 139 -3.42 -6.15 22.25
CA GLN A 139 -4.43 -7.02 22.87
C GLN A 139 -4.19 -7.26 24.35
N SER A 140 -3.08 -6.78 24.93
CA SER A 140 -2.86 -6.88 26.38
C SER A 140 -3.71 -5.83 27.09
N PRO A 141 -4.70 -6.23 27.91
CA PRO A 141 -5.48 -5.30 28.68
C PRO A 141 -4.58 -4.63 29.74
N THR A 142 -4.44 -3.32 29.68
CA THR A 142 -3.89 -2.49 30.77
C THR A 142 -4.87 -2.41 31.90
#